data_72b93b3fa1a798669ec34059a0871f89
#
_entry.id   72b93b3fa1a798669ec34059a0871f89
#
_cell.length_a   1.000
_cell.length_b   1.000
_cell.length_c   1.000
_cell.angle_alpha   90.00
_cell.angle_beta   90.00
_cell.angle_gamma   90.00
#
_symmetry.space_group_name_H-M   'P 1'
#
loop_
_entity.id
_entity.type
_entity.pdbx_description
1 polymer ?
#
loop_
_entity_poly.entity_id
_entity_poly.type
_entity_poly.pdbx_seq_one_letter_code
_entity_poly.pdbx_strand_id
1 'polypeptide(L)'
;HFEENKLLHRREMRLADFVDRVLAGGETNDYYLTANNEVLSRPEFDLLLQDIGTLPALCDRAQLSARSSLWFGPAGTVTPLHHDTLMLFHTQVVGRKRWRFISPLETPRVYNYYDVYSPVDIDRPDLHRYPEFGQVKVLDVVVEPGETVFLPLGWWHQVSSLDLSMS
;
A
#
# COMPACT_ATOMS: atom_id res chain seq x y z
N HIS A 1 -16.24 -4.22 5.74
CA HIS A 1 -15.00 -3.54 6.13
C HIS A 1 -13.89 -4.58 6.23
N PHE A 2 -12.94 -4.53 5.30
CA PHE A 2 -11.80 -5.45 5.22
C PHE A 2 -10.92 -5.35 6.48
N GLU A 3 -10.66 -4.15 6.95
CA GLU A 3 -9.79 -3.84 8.06
C GLU A 3 -10.23 -4.46 9.39
N GLU A 4 -11.54 -4.61 9.59
CA GLU A 4 -12.12 -5.28 10.76
C GLU A 4 -12.07 -6.82 10.65
N ASN A 5 -11.94 -7.34 9.42
CA ASN A 5 -12.09 -8.75 9.10
C ASN A 5 -10.84 -9.34 8.39
N LYS A 6 -9.66 -8.74 8.57
CA LYS A 6 -8.42 -9.13 7.87
C LYS A 6 -8.14 -10.64 7.90
N LEU A 7 -8.33 -11.28 9.05
CA LEU A 7 -8.08 -12.71 9.19
C LEU A 7 -9.04 -13.58 8.37
N LEU A 8 -10.29 -13.13 8.17
CA LEU A 8 -11.27 -13.86 7.34
C LEU A 8 -10.91 -13.79 5.85
N HIS A 9 -10.24 -12.71 5.44
CA HIS A 9 -9.84 -12.49 4.06
C HIS A 9 -8.43 -13.02 3.74
N ARG A 10 -7.64 -13.32 4.76
CA ARG A 10 -6.30 -13.90 4.56
C ARG A 10 -6.40 -15.31 4.02
N ARG A 11 -5.61 -15.61 3.00
CA ARG A 11 -5.48 -16.96 2.42
C ARG A 11 -4.00 -17.29 2.25
N GLU A 12 -3.68 -18.55 2.50
CA GLU A 12 -2.36 -19.11 2.17
C GLU A 12 -2.43 -19.73 0.77
N MET A 13 -1.40 -19.50 -0.02
CA MET A 13 -1.32 -19.95 -1.39
C MET A 13 0.14 -20.16 -1.76
N ARG A 14 0.41 -21.11 -2.68
CA ARG A 14 1.75 -21.20 -3.27
C ARG A 14 2.04 -19.95 -4.06
N LEU A 15 3.26 -19.42 -3.96
CA LEU A 15 3.63 -18.19 -4.67
C LEU A 15 3.44 -18.33 -6.19
N ALA A 16 3.81 -19.47 -6.78
CA ALA A 16 3.62 -19.72 -8.20
C ALA A 16 2.14 -19.57 -8.63
N ASP A 17 1.22 -20.18 -7.88
CA ASP A 17 -0.21 -20.11 -8.17
C ASP A 17 -0.74 -18.67 -8.03
N PHE A 18 -0.17 -17.91 -7.10
CA PHE A 18 -0.51 -16.49 -6.92
C PHE A 18 0.02 -15.64 -8.08
N VAL A 19 1.28 -15.86 -8.47
CA VAL A 19 1.89 -15.18 -9.62
C VAL A 19 1.09 -15.47 -10.90
N ASP A 20 0.74 -16.73 -11.15
CA ASP A 20 -0.07 -17.11 -12.32
C ASP A 20 -1.41 -16.39 -12.35
N ARG A 21 -2.08 -16.24 -11.20
CA ARG A 21 -3.33 -15.46 -11.09
C ARG A 21 -3.13 -14.00 -11.43
N VAL A 22 -2.08 -13.38 -10.91
CA VAL A 22 -1.77 -11.96 -11.18
C VAL A 22 -1.42 -11.77 -12.65
N LEU A 23 -0.64 -12.68 -13.25
CA LEU A 23 -0.24 -12.64 -14.65
C LEU A 23 -1.38 -12.96 -15.62
N ALA A 24 -2.40 -13.69 -15.20
CA ALA A 24 -3.60 -13.92 -15.99
C ALA A 24 -4.30 -12.60 -16.37
N GLY A 25 -3.98 -11.52 -15.66
CA GLY A 25 -4.45 -10.17 -15.94
C GLY A 25 -5.86 -9.90 -15.44
N GLY A 26 -6.35 -8.73 -15.82
CA GLY A 26 -7.64 -8.22 -15.37
C GLY A 26 -7.48 -7.20 -14.24
N GLU A 27 -8.57 -6.47 -14.00
CA GLU A 27 -8.67 -5.49 -12.92
C GLU A 27 -9.53 -6.08 -11.81
N THR A 28 -8.94 -6.24 -10.61
CA THR A 28 -9.64 -6.80 -9.45
C THR A 28 -8.99 -6.37 -8.14
N ASN A 29 -9.77 -6.34 -7.08
CA ASN A 29 -9.32 -6.16 -5.70
C ASN A 29 -9.53 -7.43 -4.84
N ASP A 30 -9.71 -8.59 -5.45
CA ASP A 30 -10.02 -9.83 -4.75
C ASP A 30 -8.80 -10.53 -4.13
N TYR A 31 -7.61 -10.22 -4.61
CA TYR A 31 -6.36 -10.80 -4.11
C TYR A 31 -5.18 -9.84 -4.26
N TYR A 32 -4.40 -9.75 -3.20
CA TYR A 32 -3.27 -8.82 -3.12
C TYR A 32 -2.27 -9.31 -2.07
N LEU A 33 -1.00 -9.39 -2.41
CA LEU A 33 0.07 -9.59 -1.44
C LEU A 33 0.40 -8.24 -0.82
N THR A 34 0.10 -8.09 0.46
CA THR A 34 0.18 -6.80 1.18
C THR A 34 1.25 -6.82 2.26
N ALA A 35 1.36 -5.74 3.04
CA ALA A 35 2.33 -5.58 4.13
C ALA A 35 2.34 -6.74 5.14
N ASN A 36 3.43 -6.83 5.89
CA ASN A 36 3.64 -7.80 6.97
C ASN A 36 3.56 -9.27 6.51
N ASN A 37 4.03 -9.53 5.29
CA ASN A 37 4.00 -10.86 4.70
C ASN A 37 5.29 -11.68 4.91
N GLU A 38 6.36 -11.04 5.41
CA GLU A 38 7.67 -11.64 5.70
C GLU A 38 8.32 -12.39 4.49
N VAL A 39 7.83 -12.11 3.27
CA VAL A 39 8.31 -12.80 2.06
C VAL A 39 9.79 -12.53 1.84
N LEU A 40 10.23 -11.27 1.99
CA LEU A 40 11.61 -10.87 1.75
C LEU A 40 12.59 -11.36 2.83
N SER A 41 12.11 -11.89 3.95
CA SER A 41 12.97 -12.51 4.97
C SER A 41 13.30 -13.99 4.68
N ARG A 42 12.69 -14.56 3.64
CA ARG A 42 12.92 -15.96 3.26
C ARG A 42 14.12 -16.07 2.30
N PRO A 43 15.01 -17.05 2.50
CA PRO A 43 16.22 -17.21 1.68
C PRO A 43 15.96 -17.32 0.16
N GLU A 44 14.79 -17.84 -0.22
CA GLU A 44 14.38 -17.98 -1.63
C GLU A 44 14.25 -16.63 -2.35
N PHE A 45 14.14 -15.54 -1.58
CA PHE A 45 14.00 -14.17 -2.10
C PHE A 45 15.29 -13.35 -2.02
N ASP A 46 16.41 -13.93 -1.59
CA ASP A 46 17.68 -13.20 -1.47
C ASP A 46 18.13 -12.58 -2.80
N LEU A 47 17.79 -13.19 -3.93
CA LEU A 47 18.08 -12.63 -5.26
C LEU A 47 17.34 -11.32 -5.50
N LEU A 48 16.08 -11.19 -5.08
CA LEU A 48 15.32 -9.94 -5.21
C LEU A 48 15.93 -8.82 -4.37
N LEU A 49 16.48 -9.16 -3.19
CA LEU A 49 17.12 -8.17 -2.33
C LEU A 49 18.42 -7.63 -2.94
N GLN A 50 19.08 -8.39 -3.83
CA GLN A 50 20.28 -7.92 -4.53
C GLN A 50 19.95 -6.84 -5.57
N ASP A 51 18.75 -6.89 -6.16
CA ASP A 51 18.28 -5.94 -7.15
C ASP A 51 17.76 -4.63 -6.50
N ILE A 52 17.50 -4.66 -5.19
CA ILE A 52 17.04 -3.47 -4.47
C ILE A 52 18.23 -2.58 -4.13
N GLY A 53 18.27 -1.42 -4.76
CA GLY A 53 19.18 -0.34 -4.36
C GLY A 53 18.85 0.15 -2.95
N THR A 54 19.84 0.63 -2.24
CA THR A 54 19.64 1.23 -0.92
C THR A 54 20.06 2.69 -0.91
N LEU A 55 19.44 3.46 -0.04
CA LEU A 55 19.90 4.79 0.34
C LEU A 55 20.71 4.65 1.64
N PRO A 56 22.05 4.45 1.55
CA PRO A 56 22.85 4.03 2.71
C PRO A 56 22.77 4.99 3.90
N ALA A 57 22.50 6.27 3.64
CA ALA A 57 22.32 7.27 4.68
C ALA A 57 20.99 7.15 5.45
N LEU A 58 20.03 6.39 4.89
CA LEU A 58 18.66 6.31 5.43
C LEU A 58 18.26 4.89 5.79
N CYS A 59 18.86 3.89 5.13
CA CYS A 59 18.47 2.48 5.27
C CYS A 59 19.69 1.61 5.59
N ASP A 60 19.59 0.84 6.66
CA ASP A 60 20.56 -0.21 6.97
C ASP A 60 20.25 -1.47 6.13
N ARG A 61 21.12 -1.77 5.16
CA ARG A 61 20.97 -2.92 4.28
C ARG A 61 20.86 -4.24 5.04
N ALA A 62 21.52 -4.38 6.18
CA ALA A 62 21.47 -5.61 6.97
C ALA A 62 20.08 -5.88 7.59
N GLN A 63 19.26 -4.83 7.70
CA GLN A 63 17.90 -4.94 8.24
C GLN A 63 16.83 -4.93 7.15
N LEU A 64 17.20 -4.79 5.88
CA LEU A 64 16.26 -4.59 4.78
C LEU A 64 15.25 -5.74 4.69
N SER A 65 15.72 -6.99 4.70
CA SER A 65 14.86 -8.18 4.60
C SER A 65 13.82 -8.27 5.72
N ALA A 66 14.24 -7.96 6.95
CA ALA A 66 13.38 -8.07 8.14
C ALA A 66 12.39 -6.90 8.28
N ARG A 67 12.67 -5.77 7.62
CA ARG A 67 11.87 -4.54 7.76
C ARG A 67 11.14 -4.13 6.49
N SER A 68 11.20 -4.95 5.45
CA SER A 68 10.54 -4.69 4.19
C SER A 68 9.42 -5.68 3.91
N SER A 69 8.43 -5.24 3.18
CA SER A 69 7.35 -6.08 2.69
C SER A 69 7.28 -5.98 1.18
N LEU A 70 7.11 -7.12 0.52
CA LEU A 70 6.84 -7.18 -0.90
C LEU A 70 5.34 -6.98 -1.14
N TRP A 71 4.99 -6.00 -1.94
CA TRP A 71 3.62 -5.79 -2.40
C TRP A 71 3.52 -6.25 -3.85
N PHE A 72 2.56 -7.13 -4.14
CA PHE A 72 2.37 -7.63 -5.50
C PHE A 72 0.91 -7.95 -5.76
N GLY A 73 0.38 -7.49 -6.90
CA GLY A 73 -1.01 -7.74 -7.26
C GLY A 73 -1.41 -7.21 -8.63
N PRO A 74 -2.64 -7.51 -9.06
CA PRO A 74 -3.19 -7.03 -10.32
C PRO A 74 -3.54 -5.53 -10.28
N ALA A 75 -3.88 -4.98 -11.44
CA ALA A 75 -4.55 -3.68 -11.51
C ALA A 75 -5.86 -3.70 -10.68
N GLY A 76 -6.27 -2.54 -10.19
CA GLY A 76 -7.50 -2.39 -9.42
C GLY A 76 -7.38 -2.72 -7.92
N THR A 77 -6.23 -3.20 -7.44
CA THR A 77 -6.04 -3.38 -6.00
C THR A 77 -6.05 -2.03 -5.29
N VAL A 78 -6.70 -1.98 -4.13
CA VAL A 78 -6.84 -0.77 -3.31
C VAL A 78 -6.43 -1.06 -1.87
N THR A 79 -5.54 -0.22 -1.34
CA THR A 79 -5.32 -0.10 0.10
C THR A 79 -6.16 1.07 0.59
N PRO A 80 -7.18 0.85 1.43
CA PRO A 80 -8.13 1.88 1.87
C PRO A 80 -7.45 3.05 2.58
N LEU A 81 -8.16 4.16 2.72
CA LEU A 81 -7.65 5.35 3.41
C LEU A 81 -7.28 5.03 4.86
N HIS A 82 -6.00 5.18 5.18
CA HIS A 82 -5.43 4.95 6.49
C HIS A 82 -4.19 5.83 6.72
N HIS A 83 -3.66 5.81 7.92
CA HIS A 83 -2.34 6.34 8.22
C HIS A 83 -1.46 5.26 8.87
N ASP A 84 -0.15 5.39 8.72
CA ASP A 84 0.79 4.51 9.39
C ASP A 84 1.32 5.11 10.70
N THR A 85 1.69 4.22 11.62
CA THR A 85 2.33 4.59 12.90
C THR A 85 3.86 4.61 12.82
N LEU A 86 4.40 4.45 11.62
CA LEU A 86 5.82 4.47 11.28
C LEU A 86 6.06 5.35 10.06
N MET A 87 7.27 5.89 9.95
CA MET A 87 7.76 6.45 8.69
C MET A 87 8.22 5.32 7.80
N LEU A 88 7.94 5.41 6.49
CA LEU A 88 8.36 4.39 5.54
C LEU A 88 8.79 4.98 4.19
N PHE A 89 9.54 4.17 3.46
CA PHE A 89 9.78 4.37 2.04
C PHE A 89 9.01 3.31 1.25
N HIS A 90 8.35 3.72 0.18
CA HIS A 90 7.68 2.83 -0.75
C HIS A 90 8.30 3.01 -2.13
N THR A 91 8.97 1.98 -2.61
CA THR A 91 9.61 1.99 -3.93
C THR A 91 8.77 1.21 -4.92
N GLN A 92 8.40 1.85 -6.01
CA GLN A 92 7.67 1.22 -7.11
C GLN A 92 8.66 0.52 -8.03
N VAL A 93 8.44 -0.78 -8.29
CA VAL A 93 9.34 -1.63 -9.10
C VAL A 93 8.73 -1.92 -10.46
N VAL A 94 7.46 -2.34 -10.50
CA VAL A 94 6.74 -2.68 -11.73
C VAL A 94 5.34 -2.08 -11.69
N GLY A 95 4.87 -1.57 -12.83
CA GLY A 95 3.56 -0.92 -12.95
C GLY A 95 3.50 0.40 -12.18
N ARG A 96 2.33 1.01 -12.17
CA ARG A 96 2.11 2.32 -11.56
C ARG A 96 1.11 2.23 -10.42
N LYS A 97 1.30 3.05 -9.40
CA LYS A 97 0.34 3.23 -8.32
C LYS A 97 -0.07 4.69 -8.19
N ARG A 98 -1.35 4.91 -7.98
CA ARG A 98 -1.89 6.21 -7.61
C ARG A 98 -1.93 6.32 -6.09
N TRP A 99 -1.24 7.31 -5.57
CA TRP A 99 -1.21 7.66 -4.17
C TRP A 99 -1.99 8.94 -3.93
N ARG A 100 -2.87 8.91 -2.95
CA ARG A 100 -3.60 10.08 -2.50
C ARG A 100 -3.29 10.34 -1.05
N PHE A 101 -2.73 11.51 -0.78
CA PHE A 101 -2.26 11.88 0.54
C PHE A 101 -3.14 12.97 1.13
N ILE A 102 -3.35 12.90 2.44
CA ILE A 102 -4.05 13.90 3.23
C ILE A 102 -3.20 14.22 4.46
N SER A 103 -3.04 15.51 4.74
CA SER A 103 -2.26 15.97 5.89
C SER A 103 -2.81 15.41 7.21
N PRO A 104 -1.96 15.07 8.19
CA PRO A 104 -2.39 14.74 9.55
C PRO A 104 -3.28 15.81 10.20
N LEU A 105 -3.13 17.07 9.80
CA LEU A 105 -3.96 18.17 10.29
C LEU A 105 -5.44 18.06 9.89
N GLU A 106 -5.75 17.25 8.88
CA GLU A 106 -7.12 16.97 8.43
C GLU A 106 -7.75 15.77 9.17
N THR A 107 -7.06 15.16 10.12
CA THR A 107 -7.55 13.99 10.86
C THR A 107 -8.98 14.14 11.39
N PRO A 108 -9.43 15.30 11.92
CA PRO A 108 -10.80 15.45 12.36
C PRO A 108 -11.85 15.32 11.24
N ARG A 109 -11.45 15.57 9.97
CA ARG A 109 -12.32 15.56 8.79
C ARG A 109 -12.29 14.25 8.00
N VAL A 110 -11.35 13.37 8.30
CA VAL A 110 -11.26 12.05 7.62
C VAL A 110 -12.03 10.96 8.37
N TYR A 111 -12.72 11.30 9.45
CA TYR A 111 -13.56 10.38 10.23
C TYR A 111 -12.82 9.13 10.67
N ASN A 112 -11.62 9.32 11.27
CA ASN A 112 -10.83 8.19 11.78
C ASN A 112 -11.71 7.27 12.64
N TYR A 113 -11.69 6.01 12.28
CA TYR A 113 -12.34 4.95 13.04
C TYR A 113 -11.41 3.74 13.08
N TYR A 114 -11.76 2.70 13.77
CA TYR A 114 -11.03 1.44 13.85
C TYR A 114 -9.50 1.62 13.69
N ASP A 115 -8.85 2.04 14.77
CA ASP A 115 -7.40 2.24 14.88
C ASP A 115 -6.88 3.33 13.93
N VAL A 116 -6.32 2.96 12.79
CA VAL A 116 -5.65 3.87 11.84
C VAL A 116 -6.44 4.13 10.56
N TYR A 117 -7.67 3.63 10.45
CA TYR A 117 -8.46 3.67 9.22
C TYR A 117 -9.48 4.80 9.18
N SER A 118 -9.85 5.18 7.96
CA SER A 118 -11.00 6.03 7.66
C SER A 118 -12.02 5.22 6.86
N PRO A 119 -13.33 5.38 7.11
CA PRO A 119 -14.38 4.75 6.34
C PRO A 119 -14.66 5.45 5.01
N VAL A 120 -13.96 6.55 4.72
CA VAL A 120 -14.20 7.37 3.53
C VAL A 120 -13.46 6.78 2.33
N ASP A 121 -14.19 6.52 1.26
CA ASP A 121 -13.60 6.26 -0.06
C ASP A 121 -13.29 7.59 -0.74
N ILE A 122 -12.01 7.88 -0.97
CA ILE A 122 -11.58 9.13 -1.60
C ILE A 122 -12.09 9.24 -3.05
N ASP A 123 -12.28 8.12 -3.75
CA ASP A 123 -12.77 8.12 -5.14
C ASP A 123 -14.25 8.49 -5.24
N ARG A 124 -15.04 8.11 -4.25
CA ARG A 124 -16.49 8.31 -4.20
C ARG A 124 -16.94 8.63 -2.78
N PRO A 125 -16.55 9.79 -2.23
CA PRO A 125 -16.89 10.13 -0.86
C PRO A 125 -18.39 10.34 -0.69
N ASP A 126 -18.98 9.65 0.27
CA ASP A 126 -20.37 9.90 0.68
C ASP A 126 -20.44 11.15 1.56
N LEU A 127 -20.59 12.29 0.94
CA LEU A 127 -20.65 13.58 1.65
C LEU A 127 -21.93 13.78 2.45
N HIS A 128 -22.97 12.96 2.29
CA HIS A 128 -24.12 12.96 3.20
C HIS A 128 -23.72 12.35 4.55
N ARG A 129 -22.95 11.27 4.50
CA ARG A 129 -22.48 10.56 5.69
C ARG A 129 -21.24 11.24 6.30
N TYR A 130 -20.38 11.81 5.46
CA TYR A 130 -19.09 12.39 5.83
C TYR A 130 -18.94 13.83 5.32
N PRO A 131 -19.79 14.78 5.76
CA PRO A 131 -19.83 16.13 5.18
C PRO A 131 -18.53 16.92 5.32
N GLU A 132 -17.80 16.77 6.42
CA GLU A 132 -16.54 17.49 6.64
C GLU A 132 -15.44 17.07 5.65
N PHE A 133 -15.54 15.86 5.09
CA PHE A 133 -14.57 15.37 4.10
C PHE A 133 -14.56 16.22 2.84
N GLY A 134 -15.65 16.89 2.49
CA GLY A 134 -15.73 17.80 1.35
C GLY A 134 -14.76 19.00 1.43
N GLN A 135 -14.19 19.28 2.61
CA GLN A 135 -13.23 20.37 2.82
C GLN A 135 -11.77 19.87 2.84
N VAL A 136 -11.56 18.55 2.79
CA VAL A 136 -10.24 17.94 2.89
C VAL A 136 -9.43 18.20 1.62
N LYS A 137 -8.18 18.60 1.80
CA LYS A 137 -7.23 18.75 0.69
C LYS A 137 -6.52 17.43 0.44
N VAL A 138 -6.72 16.89 -0.77
CA VAL A 138 -6.07 15.66 -1.22
C VAL A 138 -4.94 16.00 -2.19
N LEU A 139 -3.74 15.49 -1.93
CA LEU A 139 -2.63 15.48 -2.88
C LEU A 139 -2.68 14.18 -3.66
N ASP A 140 -2.69 14.27 -4.98
CA ASP A 140 -2.82 13.12 -5.89
C ASP A 140 -1.54 12.96 -6.70
N VAL A 141 -0.91 11.79 -6.60
CA VAL A 141 0.38 11.50 -7.24
C VAL A 141 0.32 10.11 -7.87
N VAL A 142 0.78 9.99 -9.10
CA VAL A 142 1.08 8.70 -9.72
C VAL A 142 2.57 8.43 -9.53
N VAL A 143 2.88 7.24 -9.00
CA VAL A 143 4.25 6.78 -8.75
C VAL A 143 4.61 5.75 -9.82
N GLU A 144 5.66 6.05 -10.57
CA GLU A 144 6.17 5.27 -11.71
C GLU A 144 7.26 4.27 -11.25
N PRO A 145 7.57 3.24 -12.05
CA PRO A 145 8.68 2.34 -11.76
C PRO A 145 10.01 3.08 -11.57
N GLY A 146 10.73 2.73 -10.51
CA GLY A 146 11.99 3.37 -10.11
C GLY A 146 11.82 4.55 -9.16
N GLU A 147 10.62 5.05 -8.95
CA GLU A 147 10.36 6.13 -8.00
C GLU A 147 10.13 5.60 -6.58
N THR A 148 10.48 6.42 -5.62
CA THR A 148 10.31 6.11 -4.19
C THR A 148 9.56 7.24 -3.50
N VAL A 149 8.49 6.88 -2.82
CA VAL A 149 7.74 7.78 -1.95
C VAL A 149 8.28 7.67 -0.53
N PHE A 150 8.59 8.79 0.09
CA PHE A 150 8.75 8.87 1.53
C PHE A 150 7.42 9.24 2.17
N LEU A 151 6.94 8.41 3.08
CA LEU A 151 5.72 8.64 3.82
C LEU A 151 6.05 9.04 5.26
N PRO A 152 5.82 10.31 5.65
CA PRO A 152 5.99 10.73 7.02
C PRO A 152 4.94 10.12 7.94
N LEU A 153 5.28 10.00 9.21
CA LEU A 153 4.37 9.52 10.26
C LEU A 153 3.02 10.26 10.25
N GLY A 154 1.94 9.51 10.32
CA GLY A 154 0.58 10.04 10.47
C GLY A 154 -0.04 10.65 9.22
N TRP A 155 0.64 10.66 8.08
CA TRP A 155 0.04 11.07 6.82
C TRP A 155 -1.00 10.06 6.37
N TRP A 156 -2.22 10.51 6.18
CA TRP A 156 -3.29 9.72 5.62
C TRP A 156 -3.02 9.43 4.15
N HIS A 157 -3.28 8.20 3.75
CA HIS A 157 -3.11 7.84 2.35
C HIS A 157 -4.02 6.70 1.92
N GLN A 158 -4.42 6.75 0.65
CA GLN A 158 -5.06 5.67 -0.08
C GLN A 158 -4.22 5.36 -1.30
N VAL A 159 -4.03 4.08 -1.59
CA VAL A 159 -3.20 3.62 -2.71
C VAL A 159 -4.00 2.72 -3.62
N SER A 160 -3.96 2.99 -4.92
CA SER A 160 -4.59 2.15 -5.94
C SER A 160 -3.57 1.72 -6.99
N SER A 161 -3.55 0.45 -7.36
CA SER A 161 -2.73 -0.05 -8.46
C SER A 161 -3.41 0.24 -9.78
N LEU A 162 -2.74 1.01 -10.65
CA LEU A 162 -3.23 1.35 -11.99
C LEU A 162 -2.94 0.24 -13.01
N ASP A 163 -1.90 -0.51 -12.75
CA ASP A 163 -1.42 -1.63 -13.56
C ASP A 163 -1.19 -2.85 -12.64
N LEU A 164 -0.86 -4.01 -13.22
CA LEU A 164 -0.16 -5.06 -12.47
C LEU A 164 1.05 -4.40 -11.79
N SER A 165 1.17 -4.57 -10.51
CA SER A 165 2.08 -3.75 -9.70
C SER A 165 2.90 -4.58 -8.72
N MET A 166 4.21 -4.26 -8.67
CA MET A 166 5.17 -4.75 -7.66
C MET A 166 5.86 -3.56 -6.98
N SER A 167 5.99 -3.61 -5.70
CA SER A 167 6.65 -2.56 -4.91
C SER A 167 7.16 -3.10 -3.57
#